data_da2df295e75ab1f3006d87661830d4a0
#
_entry.id   da2df295e75ab1f3006d87661830d4a0
#
_cell.length_a   1.000
_cell.length_b   1.000
_cell.length_c   1.000
_cell.angle_alpha   90.00
_cell.angle_beta   90.00
_cell.angle_gamma   90.00
#
_symmetry.space_group_name_H-M   'P 1'
#
loop_
_entity.id
_entity.type
_entity.pdbx_description
1 polymer ?
#
loop_
_entity_poly.entity_id
_entity_poly.type
_entity_poly.pdbx_seq_one_letter_code
_entity_poly.pdbx_strand_id
1 'polypeptide(L)'
;MREIKKAALIGLGAIGGFAAPGICKALGSENFCVIAGGERRKRLERDGVIINGKQWKFQTAEPSWEREPADLVILSVKYTALDQAIKDIRNQVGEHTVI
;
A
#
# COMPACT_ATOMS: atom_id res chain seq x y z
N MET A 1 2.25 -22.92 -1.32
CA MET A 1 2.13 -21.46 -1.09
C MET A 1 2.37 -20.73 -2.39
N ARG A 2 1.52 -19.76 -2.71
CA ARG A 2 1.73 -18.95 -3.92
C ARG A 2 2.87 -17.97 -3.71
N GLU A 3 3.59 -17.72 -4.79
CA GLU A 3 4.60 -16.68 -4.79
C GLU A 3 3.94 -15.29 -4.71
N ILE A 4 4.50 -14.42 -3.89
CA ILE A 4 4.00 -13.05 -3.75
C ILE A 4 4.63 -12.21 -4.86
N LYS A 5 3.78 -11.76 -5.80
CA LYS A 5 4.20 -10.95 -6.93
C LYS A 5 3.71 -9.50 -6.84
N LYS A 6 2.56 -9.29 -6.21
CA LYS A 6 1.96 -7.97 -6.06
C LYS A 6 1.64 -7.70 -4.60
N ALA A 7 1.95 -6.52 -4.12
CA ALA A 7 1.67 -6.12 -2.75
C ALA A 7 1.00 -4.75 -2.71
N ALA A 8 0.14 -4.56 -1.72
CA ALA A 8 -0.50 -3.29 -1.43
C ALA A 8 -0.28 -2.94 0.03
N LEU A 9 -0.09 -1.66 0.31
CA LEU A 9 0.11 -1.15 1.66
C LEU A 9 -0.93 -0.09 1.96
N ILE A 10 -1.59 -0.19 3.11
CA ILE A 10 -2.40 0.90 3.61
C ILE A 10 -1.80 1.40 4.92
N GLY A 11 -1.56 2.71 5.00
CA GLY A 11 -0.91 3.34 6.15
C GLY A 11 0.60 3.41 6.02
N LEU A 12 1.12 4.62 5.78
CA LEU A 12 2.57 4.88 5.76
C LEU A 12 3.03 5.38 7.13
N GLY A 13 2.64 4.69 8.19
CA GLY A 13 3.15 4.95 9.53
C GLY A 13 4.60 4.50 9.65
N ALA A 14 5.18 4.60 10.85
CA ALA A 14 6.60 4.33 11.07
C ALA A 14 7.03 2.95 10.53
N ILE A 15 6.24 1.91 10.82
CA ILE A 15 6.58 0.55 10.38
C ILE A 15 6.32 0.38 8.88
N GLY A 16 5.15 0.84 8.39
CA GLY A 16 4.80 0.75 6.98
C GLY A 16 5.78 1.50 6.10
N GLY A 17 6.14 2.72 6.49
CA GLY A 17 7.12 3.51 5.78
C GLY A 17 8.49 2.86 5.74
N PHE A 18 8.85 2.14 6.78
CA PHE A 18 10.12 1.40 6.83
C PHE A 18 10.16 0.25 5.85
N ALA A 19 9.05 -0.48 5.73
CA ALA A 19 8.97 -1.67 4.89
C ALA A 19 8.80 -1.34 3.41
N ALA A 20 8.13 -0.23 3.08
CA ALA A 20 7.73 0.08 1.72
C ALA A 20 8.88 0.11 0.70
N PRO A 21 10.02 0.78 0.97
CA PRO A 21 11.11 0.78 -0.01
C PRO A 21 11.65 -0.61 -0.32
N GLY A 22 11.78 -1.47 0.70
CA GLY A 22 12.29 -2.83 0.53
C GLY A 22 11.35 -3.68 -0.31
N ILE A 23 10.05 -3.59 -0.04
CA ILE A 23 9.03 -4.32 -0.78
C ILE A 23 8.99 -3.84 -2.24
N CYS A 24 9.00 -2.53 -2.44
CA CYS A 24 9.00 -1.93 -3.76
C CYS A 24 10.21 -2.40 -4.59
N LYS A 25 11.38 -2.43 -3.98
CA LYS A 25 12.60 -2.92 -4.63
C LYS A 25 12.50 -4.40 -4.98
N ALA A 26 11.97 -5.20 -4.06
CA ALA A 26 11.90 -6.65 -4.25
C ALA A 26 10.93 -7.05 -5.34
N LEU A 27 9.78 -6.38 -5.44
CA LEU A 27 8.70 -6.75 -6.36
C LEU A 27 8.68 -5.94 -7.65
N GLY A 28 9.37 -4.80 -7.68
CA GLY A 28 9.27 -3.84 -8.78
C GLY A 28 8.20 -2.78 -8.51
N SER A 29 8.43 -1.57 -8.97
CA SER A 29 7.55 -0.44 -8.68
C SER A 29 6.14 -0.61 -9.25
N GLU A 30 5.97 -1.33 -10.34
CA GLU A 30 4.67 -1.60 -10.95
C GLU A 30 3.87 -2.65 -10.19
N ASN A 31 4.50 -3.38 -9.28
CA ASN A 31 3.87 -4.46 -8.51
C ASN A 31 3.62 -4.10 -7.05
N PHE A 32 3.83 -2.84 -6.69
CA PHE A 32 3.60 -2.34 -5.33
C PHE A 32 2.80 -1.05 -5.40
N CYS A 33 1.78 -0.93 -4.56
CA CYS A 33 1.02 0.32 -4.46
C CYS A 33 0.67 0.66 -3.03
N VAL A 34 0.46 1.95 -2.79
CA VAL A 34 -0.02 2.48 -1.51
C VAL A 34 -1.49 2.86 -1.69
N ILE A 35 -2.34 2.34 -0.84
CA ILE A 35 -3.78 2.64 -0.88
C ILE A 35 -4.02 3.90 -0.05
N ALA A 36 -4.56 4.93 -0.69
CA ALA A 36 -4.89 6.19 -0.04
C ALA A 36 -6.01 6.87 -0.83
N GLY A 37 -6.86 7.62 -0.15
CA GLY A 37 -7.98 8.28 -0.81
C GLY A 37 -7.84 9.79 -0.87
N GLY A 38 -8.47 10.41 -1.88
CA GLY A 38 -8.65 11.84 -2.00
C GLY A 38 -7.35 12.65 -2.01
N GLU A 39 -7.32 13.68 -1.20
CA GLU A 39 -6.19 14.60 -1.12
C GLU A 39 -4.89 13.91 -0.65
N ARG A 40 -5.02 12.92 0.21
CA ARG A 40 -3.85 12.18 0.69
C ARG A 40 -3.17 11.44 -0.47
N ARG A 41 -3.95 10.81 -1.34
CA ARG A 41 -3.41 10.12 -2.52
C ARG A 41 -2.73 11.13 -3.46
N LYS A 42 -3.40 12.24 -3.73
CA LYS A 42 -2.85 13.29 -4.61
C LYS A 42 -1.54 13.83 -4.06
N ARG A 43 -1.46 14.01 -2.76
CA ARG A 43 -0.26 14.50 -2.10
C ARG A 43 0.89 13.49 -2.20
N LEU A 44 0.58 12.20 -1.99
CA LEU A 44 1.57 11.14 -2.13
C LEU A 44 2.10 11.03 -3.57
N GLU A 45 1.23 11.20 -4.55
CA GLU A 45 1.62 11.17 -5.95
C GLU A 45 2.51 12.35 -6.32
N ARG A 46 2.17 13.54 -5.83
CA ARG A 46 2.90 14.77 -6.14
C ARG A 46 4.23 14.85 -5.41
N ASP A 47 4.23 14.62 -4.11
CA ASP A 47 5.37 14.89 -3.23
C ASP A 47 6.12 13.64 -2.80
N GLY A 48 5.47 12.48 -2.85
CA GLY A 48 6.04 11.25 -2.31
C GLY A 48 6.16 11.26 -0.80
N VAL A 49 7.05 10.44 -0.27
CA VAL A 49 7.38 10.41 1.15
C VAL A 49 8.89 10.43 1.33
N ILE A 50 9.34 10.98 2.44
CA ILE A 50 10.75 10.98 2.81
C ILE A 50 10.96 9.88 3.84
N ILE A 51 11.83 8.93 3.50
CA ILE A 51 12.17 7.80 4.37
C ILE A 51 13.68 7.76 4.50
N ASN A 52 14.18 7.88 5.71
CA ASN A 52 15.63 7.94 6.00
C ASN A 52 16.35 8.99 5.15
N GLY A 53 15.74 10.16 5.01
CA GLY A 53 16.32 11.28 4.28
C GLY A 53 16.23 11.18 2.76
N LYS A 54 15.64 10.12 2.23
CA LYS A 54 15.49 9.91 0.80
C LYS A 54 14.03 10.03 0.39
N GLN A 55 13.76 10.74 -0.71
CA GLN A 55 12.41 10.86 -1.25
C GLN A 55 12.06 9.60 -2.04
N TRP A 56 10.88 9.05 -1.76
CA TRP A 56 10.32 7.91 -2.48
C TRP A 56 8.96 8.28 -3.05
N LYS A 57 8.72 7.88 -4.29
CA LYS A 57 7.40 8.00 -4.91
C LYS A 57 6.91 6.61 -5.27
N PHE A 58 5.82 6.20 -4.64
CA PHE A 58 5.21 4.89 -4.88
C PHE A 58 3.98 5.06 -5.75
N GLN A 59 3.62 4.00 -6.45
CA GLN A 59 2.34 3.94 -7.12
C GLN A 59 1.23 4.02 -6.08
N THR A 60 0.15 4.73 -6.38
CA THR A 60 -0.97 4.90 -5.45
C THR A 60 -2.26 4.40 -6.06
N ALA A 61 -3.22 4.04 -5.22
CA ALA A 61 -4.55 3.62 -5.65
C ALA A 61 -5.61 4.12 -4.68
N GLU A 62 -6.74 4.58 -5.20
CA GLU A 62 -7.90 4.89 -4.38
C GLU A 62 -8.54 3.60 -3.88
N PRO A 63 -9.12 3.58 -2.66
CA PRO A 63 -9.83 2.40 -2.18
C PRO A 63 -10.97 1.95 -3.07
N SER A 64 -11.61 2.89 -3.78
CA SER A 64 -12.74 2.60 -4.65
C SER A 64 -12.36 2.04 -6.02
N TRP A 65 -11.09 2.09 -6.41
CA TRP A 65 -10.67 1.61 -7.71
C TRP A 65 -10.70 0.08 -7.78
N GLU A 66 -11.32 -0.45 -8.82
CA GLU A 66 -11.28 -1.87 -9.09
C GLU A 66 -9.91 -2.23 -9.66
N ARG A 67 -9.30 -3.25 -9.09
CA ARG A 67 -7.96 -3.69 -9.47
C ARG A 67 -7.86 -5.20 -9.34
N GLU A 68 -6.87 -5.76 -10.01
CA GLU A 68 -6.48 -7.13 -9.78
C GLU A 68 -6.05 -7.29 -8.32
N PRO A 69 -6.53 -8.32 -7.61
CA PRO A 69 -6.18 -8.49 -6.19
C PRO A 69 -4.69 -8.61 -5.96
N ALA A 70 -4.23 -8.04 -4.86
CA ALA A 70 -2.84 -8.18 -4.44
C ALA A 70 -2.61 -9.56 -3.81
N ASP A 71 -1.38 -10.03 -3.88
CA ASP A 71 -1.00 -11.29 -3.21
C ASP A 71 -0.77 -11.07 -1.73
N LEU A 72 -0.31 -9.88 -1.37
CA LEU A 72 -0.06 -9.48 0.01
C LEU A 72 -0.63 -8.09 0.25
N VAL A 73 -1.38 -7.92 1.33
CA VAL A 73 -1.87 -6.61 1.78
C VAL A 73 -1.32 -6.36 3.17
N ILE A 74 -0.66 -5.23 3.34
CA ILE A 74 -0.06 -4.84 4.62
C ILE A 74 -0.88 -3.73 5.23
N LEU A 75 -1.39 -3.96 6.44
CA LEU A 75 -2.13 -2.97 7.23
C LEU A 75 -1.18 -2.35 8.25
N SER A 76 -0.81 -1.10 8.03
CA SER A 76 0.08 -0.36 8.91
C SER A 76 -0.60 0.92 9.39
N VAL A 77 -1.71 0.74 10.09
CA VAL A 77 -2.55 1.84 10.58
C VAL A 77 -2.70 1.75 12.09
N LYS A 78 -3.06 2.87 12.71
CA LYS A 78 -3.39 2.88 14.13
C LYS A 78 -4.65 2.06 14.38
N TYR A 79 -4.78 1.48 15.56
CA TYR A 79 -5.93 0.67 15.94
C TYR A 79 -7.26 1.39 15.68
N THR A 80 -7.31 2.67 15.98
CA THR A 80 -8.53 3.47 15.79
C THR A 80 -8.94 3.63 14.32
N ALA A 81 -8.02 3.38 13.38
CA ALA A 81 -8.29 3.46 11.95
C ALA A 81 -8.46 2.10 11.30
N LEU A 82 -8.41 1.01 12.07
CA LEU A 82 -8.41 -0.34 11.53
C LEU A 82 -9.70 -0.68 10.79
N ASP A 83 -10.85 -0.31 11.33
CA ASP A 83 -12.14 -0.60 10.70
C ASP A 83 -12.24 0.04 9.31
N GLN A 84 -11.83 1.28 9.20
CA GLN A 84 -11.83 1.97 7.90
C GLN A 84 -10.83 1.34 6.94
N ALA A 85 -9.66 0.96 7.45
CA ALA A 85 -8.63 0.33 6.63
C ALA A 85 -9.10 -1.01 6.06
N ILE A 86 -9.82 -1.81 6.83
CA ILE A 86 -10.38 -3.07 6.36
C ILE A 86 -11.35 -2.83 5.20
N LYS A 87 -12.15 -1.78 5.26
CA LYS A 87 -13.04 -1.41 4.15
C LYS A 87 -12.26 -0.93 2.94
N ASP A 88 -11.20 -0.18 3.17
CA ASP A 88 -10.42 0.44 2.11
C ASP A 88 -9.61 -0.57 1.29
N ILE A 89 -9.28 -1.74 1.84
CA ILE A 89 -8.52 -2.76 1.11
C ILE A 89 -9.41 -3.72 0.33
N ARG A 90 -10.72 -3.57 0.40
CA ARG A 90 -11.68 -4.53 -0.20
C ARG A 90 -11.35 -4.88 -1.65
N ASN A 91 -11.02 -3.89 -2.47
CA ASN A 91 -10.74 -4.10 -3.89
C ASN A 91 -9.34 -4.66 -4.17
N GLN A 92 -8.53 -4.84 -3.13
CA GLN A 92 -7.20 -5.44 -3.24
C GLN A 92 -7.17 -6.88 -2.74
N VAL A 93 -8.26 -7.35 -2.13
CA VAL A 93 -8.30 -8.68 -1.52
C VAL A 93 -9.02 -9.65 -2.44
N GLY A 94 -8.39 -10.77 -2.71
CA GLY A 94 -8.95 -11.86 -3.48
C GLY A 94 -8.80 -13.19 -2.74
N GLU A 95 -9.11 -14.26 -3.44
CA GLU A 95 -9.14 -15.61 -2.88
C GLU A 95 -7.80 -16.03 -2.26
N HIS A 96 -6.70 -15.61 -2.85
CA HIS A 96 -5.36 -16.04 -2.43
C HIS A 96 -4.56 -14.94 -1.74
N THR A 97 -5.19 -13.84 -1.36
CA THR A 97 -4.50 -12.70 -0.74
C THR A 97 -4.13 -13.00 0.71
N VAL A 98 -2.89 -12.72 1.06
CA VAL A 98 -2.41 -12.77 2.46
C VAL A 98 -2.47 -11.35 3.03
N ILE A 99 -2.97 -11.23 4.25
CA ILE A 99 -3.11 -9.94 4.92
C ILE A 99 -2.19 -9.87 6.15
#